data_b4a49c9994c1409255071a405868546b
#
_entry.id   b4a49c9994c1409255071a405868546b
#
_cell.length_a   1.000
_cell.length_b   1.000
_cell.length_c   1.000
_cell.angle_alpha   90.00
_cell.angle_beta   90.00
_cell.angle_gamma   90.00
#
_symmetry.space_group_name_H-M   'P 1'
#
loop_
_entity.id
_entity.type
_entity.pdbx_description
1 polymer ?
#
loop_
_entity_poly.entity_id
_entity_poly.type
_entity_poly.pdbx_seq_one_letter_code
_entity_poly.pdbx_strand_id
1 'polypeptide(L)'
;MNDTVFLPSRRFGGIARLYGDEALARFSRAHVCVVGVGGVGSWAVEALARTGIGRLTLIDLDNVAESNVNRQLHALTDDFGKAKVTALRERIAQINPQCEVEEIEDFVTEDNLETLFRRPFDFVIDAIDQVRIKAAMAAYFVQHNQPFILSGGAGGQKNPALIQTADLSRVTHDPLLANLRYTLRKRYGFSRDTKEKMRVPCVFSTENITLPQSGEACSTDTAPQGLSCAGYGASMLVTASFGLYCAQAAVEHIAGRK
;
A
#
# COMPACT_ATOMS: atom_id res chain seq x y z
N MET A 1 -8.64 -4.56 36.69
CA MET A 1 -8.29 -4.52 35.27
C MET A 1 -7.90 -5.95 34.89
N ASN A 2 -8.75 -6.64 34.13
CA ASN A 2 -8.43 -7.99 33.67
C ASN A 2 -7.43 -7.87 32.52
N ASP A 3 -6.16 -8.11 32.82
CA ASP A 3 -5.16 -8.38 31.78
C ASP A 3 -5.53 -9.71 31.11
N THR A 4 -6.30 -9.63 30.05
CA THR A 4 -6.58 -10.79 29.21
C THR A 4 -5.24 -11.16 28.56
N VAL A 5 -4.58 -12.16 29.10
CA VAL A 5 -3.36 -12.72 28.54
C VAL A 5 -3.68 -13.15 27.11
N PHE A 6 -3.09 -12.47 26.13
CA PHE A 6 -3.22 -12.83 24.73
C PHE A 6 -2.53 -14.17 24.51
N LEU A 7 -3.32 -15.23 24.41
CA LEU A 7 -2.81 -16.55 24.03
C LEU A 7 -2.72 -16.57 22.48
N PRO A 8 -1.51 -16.80 21.91
CA PRO A 8 -1.37 -16.90 20.46
C PRO A 8 -2.36 -17.95 19.93
N SER A 9 -3.31 -17.54 19.12
CA SER A 9 -4.23 -18.49 18.51
C SER A 9 -3.43 -19.46 17.63
N ARG A 10 -3.94 -20.68 17.37
CA ARG A 10 -3.29 -21.63 16.44
C ARG A 10 -3.01 -20.99 15.07
N ARG A 11 -3.76 -19.94 14.68
CA ARG A 11 -3.57 -19.21 13.43
C ARG A 11 -2.24 -18.48 13.34
N PHE A 12 -1.80 -17.86 14.42
CA PHE A 12 -0.62 -16.98 14.45
C PHE A 12 0.59 -17.54 15.22
N GLY A 13 0.54 -18.82 15.63
CA GLY A 13 1.66 -19.45 16.32
C GLY A 13 2.96 -19.49 15.51
N GLY A 14 2.88 -19.49 14.16
CA GLY A 14 4.04 -19.34 13.29
C GLY A 14 4.67 -17.95 13.38
N ILE A 15 3.84 -16.92 13.48
CA ILE A 15 4.27 -15.52 13.64
C ILE A 15 4.92 -15.33 15.01
N ALA A 16 4.33 -15.87 16.08
CA ALA A 16 4.91 -15.83 17.42
C ALA A 16 6.30 -16.48 17.48
N ARG A 17 6.48 -17.63 16.83
CA ARG A 17 7.81 -18.30 16.77
C ARG A 17 8.86 -17.52 15.98
N LEU A 18 8.44 -16.74 14.97
CA LEU A 18 9.33 -15.96 14.09
C LEU A 18 9.71 -14.62 14.71
N TYR A 19 8.72 -13.89 15.25
CA TYR A 19 8.89 -12.51 15.73
C TYR A 19 8.88 -12.39 17.26
N GLY A 20 8.51 -13.45 17.96
CA GLY A 20 8.32 -13.48 19.42
C GLY A 20 6.88 -13.12 19.85
N ASP A 21 6.50 -13.55 21.05
CA ASP A 21 5.16 -13.33 21.61
C ASP A 21 4.86 -11.84 21.83
N GLU A 22 5.86 -11.05 22.24
CA GLU A 22 5.73 -9.61 22.43
C GLU A 22 5.43 -8.88 21.11
N ALA A 23 6.08 -9.26 20.01
CA ALA A 23 5.81 -8.69 18.71
C ALA A 23 4.40 -9.07 18.23
N LEU A 24 3.98 -10.32 18.40
CA LEU A 24 2.61 -10.74 18.08
C LEU A 24 1.57 -9.96 18.90
N ALA A 25 1.83 -9.70 20.19
CA ALA A 25 0.97 -8.87 21.02
C ALA A 25 0.95 -7.41 20.56
N ARG A 26 2.04 -6.87 19.99
CA ARG A 26 2.04 -5.55 19.35
C ARG A 26 1.23 -5.56 18.06
N PHE A 27 1.40 -6.57 17.20
CA PHE A 27 0.62 -6.73 15.97
C PHE A 27 -0.88 -6.75 16.25
N SER A 28 -1.33 -7.51 17.27
CA SER A 28 -2.75 -7.61 17.60
C SER A 28 -3.39 -6.31 18.12
N ARG A 29 -2.59 -5.34 18.54
CA ARG A 29 -3.05 -4.01 18.95
C ARG A 29 -2.81 -2.92 17.90
N ALA A 30 -2.00 -3.22 16.90
CA ALA A 30 -1.60 -2.24 15.89
C ALA A 30 -2.74 -1.90 14.93
N HIS A 31 -2.78 -0.63 14.53
CA HIS A 31 -3.70 -0.09 13.56
C HIS A 31 -2.94 0.37 12.30
N VAL A 32 -3.12 -0.33 11.20
CA VAL A 32 -2.49 0.01 9.91
C VAL A 32 -3.54 0.52 8.92
N CYS A 33 -3.21 1.62 8.25
CA CYS A 33 -4.02 2.15 7.16
C CYS A 33 -3.41 1.77 5.81
N VAL A 34 -4.25 1.31 4.86
CA VAL A 34 -3.84 1.04 3.47
C VAL A 34 -4.69 1.89 2.55
N VAL A 35 -4.04 2.81 1.83
CA VAL A 35 -4.67 3.71 0.86
C VAL A 35 -4.44 3.18 -0.55
N GLY A 36 -5.53 2.88 -1.25
CA GLY A 36 -5.51 2.18 -2.52
C GLY A 36 -5.36 0.67 -2.30
N VAL A 37 -6.47 -0.07 -2.43
CA VAL A 37 -6.46 -1.54 -2.26
C VAL A 37 -6.55 -2.29 -3.59
N GLY A 38 -5.91 -1.73 -4.63
CA GLY A 38 -5.78 -2.33 -5.95
C GLY A 38 -4.72 -3.43 -6.04
N GLY A 39 -3.94 -3.41 -7.13
CA GLY A 39 -2.95 -4.46 -7.45
C GLY A 39 -1.80 -4.62 -6.44
N VAL A 40 -1.44 -3.56 -5.72
CA VAL A 40 -0.39 -3.57 -4.68
C VAL A 40 -1.03 -3.66 -3.30
N GLY A 41 -1.96 -2.75 -2.99
CA GLY A 41 -2.52 -2.64 -1.64
C GLY A 41 -3.31 -3.87 -1.20
N SER A 42 -4.02 -4.57 -2.10
CA SER A 42 -4.75 -5.79 -1.73
C SER A 42 -3.83 -6.89 -1.19
N TRP A 43 -2.63 -7.05 -1.74
CA TRP A 43 -1.63 -8.01 -1.27
C TRP A 43 -0.95 -7.56 0.03
N ALA A 44 -0.77 -6.24 0.23
CA ALA A 44 -0.33 -5.71 1.51
C ALA A 44 -1.35 -6.02 2.62
N VAL A 45 -2.64 -5.79 2.36
CA VAL A 45 -3.74 -6.12 3.27
C VAL A 45 -3.75 -7.60 3.64
N GLU A 46 -3.62 -8.50 2.65
CA GLU A 46 -3.54 -9.96 2.89
C GLU A 46 -2.38 -10.31 3.81
N ALA A 47 -1.19 -9.76 3.56
CA ALA A 47 -0.01 -10.01 4.38
C ALA A 47 -0.17 -9.52 5.81
N LEU A 48 -0.73 -8.32 6.01
CA LEU A 48 -1.00 -7.74 7.33
C LEU A 48 -2.00 -8.58 8.11
N ALA A 49 -3.12 -8.99 7.47
CA ALA A 49 -4.13 -9.84 8.09
C ALA A 49 -3.52 -11.19 8.54
N ARG A 50 -2.67 -11.82 7.70
CA ARG A 50 -1.97 -13.08 7.99
C ARG A 50 -0.85 -12.94 9.01
N THR A 51 -0.36 -11.73 9.25
CA THR A 51 0.62 -11.45 10.31
C THR A 51 -0.07 -11.22 11.67
N GLY A 52 -1.40 -11.06 11.70
CA GLY A 52 -2.15 -10.88 12.93
C GLY A 52 -2.31 -9.42 13.35
N ILE A 53 -2.24 -8.48 12.39
CA ILE A 53 -2.58 -7.06 12.66
C ILE A 53 -4.02 -6.99 13.15
N GLY A 54 -4.23 -6.28 14.27
CA GLY A 54 -5.51 -6.25 14.97
C GLY A 54 -6.51 -5.25 14.41
N ARG A 55 -6.06 -4.21 13.71
CA ARG A 55 -6.94 -3.22 13.09
C ARG A 55 -6.42 -2.74 11.75
N LEU A 56 -7.31 -2.71 10.74
CA LEU A 56 -7.01 -2.21 9.40
C LEU A 56 -8.02 -1.13 9.00
N THR A 57 -7.56 -0.02 8.46
CA THR A 57 -8.40 0.94 7.73
C THR A 57 -8.06 0.79 6.25
N LEU A 58 -9.05 0.54 5.43
CA LEU A 58 -8.95 0.38 3.98
C LEU A 58 -9.62 1.56 3.30
N ILE A 59 -8.90 2.28 2.43
CA ILE A 59 -9.41 3.45 1.72
C ILE A 59 -9.32 3.20 0.22
N ASP A 60 -10.45 3.07 -0.45
CA ASP A 60 -10.57 2.91 -1.91
C ASP A 60 -12.04 3.12 -2.31
N LEU A 61 -12.33 3.86 -3.38
CA LEU A 61 -13.69 4.09 -3.87
C LEU A 61 -14.11 3.11 -4.96
N ASP A 62 -13.17 2.40 -5.57
CA ASP A 62 -13.44 1.56 -6.73
C ASP A 62 -14.18 0.27 -6.38
N ASN A 63 -14.91 -0.25 -7.36
CA ASN A 63 -15.45 -1.59 -7.34
C ASN A 63 -14.52 -2.61 -8.02
N VAL A 64 -14.71 -3.88 -7.65
CA VAL A 64 -14.02 -5.01 -8.28
C VAL A 64 -14.49 -5.14 -9.72
N ALA A 65 -13.54 -5.20 -10.67
CA ALA A 65 -13.81 -5.35 -12.08
C ALA A 65 -13.09 -6.57 -12.66
N GLU A 66 -13.63 -7.16 -13.72
CA GLU A 66 -13.01 -8.31 -14.42
C GLU A 66 -11.59 -8.00 -14.89
N SER A 67 -11.32 -6.78 -15.35
CA SER A 67 -9.98 -6.33 -15.74
C SER A 67 -8.95 -6.28 -14.60
N ASN A 68 -9.38 -6.51 -13.37
CA ASN A 68 -8.50 -6.55 -12.21
C ASN A 68 -7.95 -7.96 -11.89
N VAL A 69 -8.52 -9.01 -12.49
CA VAL A 69 -8.23 -10.43 -12.21
C VAL A 69 -6.74 -10.77 -12.30
N ASN A 70 -6.01 -10.16 -13.23
CA ASN A 70 -4.60 -10.44 -13.46
C ASN A 70 -3.65 -9.97 -12.35
N ARG A 71 -4.15 -9.12 -11.39
CA ARG A 71 -3.26 -8.52 -10.39
C ARG A 71 -3.87 -8.19 -9.02
N GLN A 72 -5.19 -8.14 -8.88
CA GLN A 72 -5.84 -7.79 -7.62
C GLN A 72 -6.36 -9.04 -6.91
N LEU A 73 -6.03 -9.20 -5.64
CA LEU A 73 -6.30 -10.40 -4.85
C LEU A 73 -7.79 -10.75 -4.75
N HIS A 74 -8.63 -9.75 -4.59
CA HIS A 74 -10.08 -9.88 -4.39
C HIS A 74 -10.88 -9.93 -5.70
N ALA A 75 -10.20 -9.83 -6.86
CA ALA A 75 -10.86 -9.88 -8.14
C ALA A 75 -11.21 -11.33 -8.52
N LEU A 76 -12.28 -11.82 -7.97
CA LEU A 76 -12.87 -13.12 -8.22
C LEU A 76 -14.25 -12.95 -8.90
N THR A 77 -14.71 -13.94 -9.64
CA THR A 77 -15.95 -13.88 -10.42
C THR A 77 -17.15 -13.44 -9.58
N ASP A 78 -17.29 -13.98 -8.36
CA ASP A 78 -18.44 -13.69 -7.49
C ASP A 78 -18.34 -12.31 -6.79
N ASP A 79 -17.19 -11.64 -6.90
CA ASP A 79 -16.96 -10.32 -6.29
C ASP A 79 -17.06 -9.15 -7.29
N PHE A 80 -17.24 -9.41 -8.58
CA PHE A 80 -17.36 -8.32 -9.57
C PHE A 80 -18.53 -7.38 -9.24
N GLY A 81 -18.25 -6.07 -9.27
CA GLY A 81 -19.19 -5.03 -8.89
C GLY A 81 -19.25 -4.70 -7.40
N LYS A 82 -18.67 -5.53 -6.53
CA LYS A 82 -18.58 -5.26 -5.07
C LYS A 82 -17.52 -4.18 -4.81
N ALA A 83 -17.73 -3.32 -3.81
CA ALA A 83 -16.68 -2.40 -3.37
C ALA A 83 -15.42 -3.18 -2.97
N LYS A 84 -14.25 -2.72 -3.41
CA LYS A 84 -12.96 -3.41 -3.13
C LYS A 84 -12.69 -3.54 -1.64
N VAL A 85 -13.00 -2.49 -0.86
CA VAL A 85 -12.82 -2.49 0.60
C VAL A 85 -13.70 -3.54 1.27
N THR A 86 -14.95 -3.72 0.80
CA THR A 86 -15.90 -4.73 1.32
C THR A 86 -15.44 -6.16 0.99
N ALA A 87 -15.01 -6.41 -0.25
CA ALA A 87 -14.49 -7.72 -0.64
C ALA A 87 -13.28 -8.14 0.22
N LEU A 88 -12.39 -7.17 0.51
CA LEU A 88 -11.24 -7.43 1.39
C LEU A 88 -11.64 -7.61 2.85
N ARG A 89 -12.58 -6.83 3.39
CA ARG A 89 -13.07 -7.03 4.77
C ARG A 89 -13.64 -8.44 4.97
N GLU A 90 -14.47 -8.90 4.02
CA GLU A 90 -15.03 -10.26 4.07
C GLU A 90 -13.93 -11.33 4.05
N ARG A 91 -12.89 -11.12 3.25
CA ARG A 91 -11.73 -12.00 3.20
C ARG A 91 -10.91 -11.97 4.50
N ILE A 92 -10.64 -10.78 5.05
CA ILE A 92 -9.92 -10.62 6.32
C ILE A 92 -10.65 -11.36 7.44
N ALA A 93 -11.97 -11.28 7.51
CA ALA A 93 -12.78 -11.96 8.52
C ALA A 93 -12.57 -13.50 8.52
N GLN A 94 -12.25 -14.09 7.39
CA GLN A 94 -11.91 -15.53 7.29
C GLN A 94 -10.47 -15.83 7.71
N ILE A 95 -9.55 -14.86 7.56
CA ILE A 95 -8.13 -15.02 7.91
C ILE A 95 -7.91 -14.70 9.38
N ASN A 96 -8.35 -13.52 9.81
CA ASN A 96 -8.22 -12.99 11.16
C ASN A 96 -9.56 -12.44 11.66
N PRO A 97 -10.44 -13.28 12.21
CA PRO A 97 -11.77 -12.85 12.66
C PRO A 97 -11.75 -11.81 13.80
N GLN A 98 -10.61 -11.61 14.45
CA GLN A 98 -10.42 -10.61 15.51
C GLN A 98 -9.96 -9.27 14.97
N CYS A 99 -9.62 -9.19 13.68
CA CYS A 99 -9.20 -7.93 13.06
C CYS A 99 -10.40 -7.00 12.86
N GLU A 100 -10.33 -5.82 13.45
CA GLU A 100 -11.28 -4.76 13.19
C GLU A 100 -10.95 -4.11 11.84
N VAL A 101 -11.89 -4.14 10.90
CA VAL A 101 -11.72 -3.53 9.58
C VAL A 101 -12.65 -2.34 9.43
N GLU A 102 -12.09 -1.18 9.21
CA GLU A 102 -12.79 0.03 8.84
C GLU A 102 -12.71 0.24 7.35
N GLU A 103 -13.86 0.30 6.70
CA GLU A 103 -14.02 0.53 5.28
C GLU A 103 -14.27 2.03 5.05
N ILE A 104 -13.44 2.67 4.22
CA ILE A 104 -13.65 4.03 3.76
C ILE A 104 -13.77 3.97 2.23
N GLU A 105 -15.01 3.94 1.76
CA GLU A 105 -15.36 3.94 0.34
C GLU A 105 -15.34 5.38 -0.18
N ASP A 106 -14.13 5.93 -0.27
CA ASP A 106 -13.87 7.30 -0.72
C ASP A 106 -12.45 7.41 -1.30
N PHE A 107 -12.20 8.49 -2.03
CA PHE A 107 -10.85 8.88 -2.43
C PHE A 107 -10.20 9.79 -1.39
N VAL A 108 -8.89 9.65 -1.20
CA VAL A 108 -8.11 10.68 -0.52
C VAL A 108 -7.98 11.89 -1.43
N THR A 109 -8.27 13.06 -0.88
CA THR A 109 -8.16 14.37 -1.55
C THR A 109 -7.33 15.32 -0.69
N GLU A 110 -6.91 16.47 -1.24
CA GLU A 110 -6.24 17.49 -0.43
C GLU A 110 -7.17 18.03 0.68
N ASP A 111 -8.49 18.05 0.45
CA ASP A 111 -9.48 18.62 1.37
C ASP A 111 -9.83 17.68 2.54
N ASN A 112 -9.86 16.34 2.33
CA ASN A 112 -10.21 15.37 3.37
C ASN A 112 -8.99 14.74 4.07
N LEU A 113 -7.77 15.02 3.57
CA LEU A 113 -6.53 14.42 4.04
C LEU A 113 -6.33 14.59 5.55
N GLU A 114 -6.49 15.82 6.07
CA GLU A 114 -6.34 16.08 7.50
C GLU A 114 -7.38 15.32 8.32
N THR A 115 -8.63 15.26 7.86
CA THR A 115 -9.69 14.54 8.55
C THR A 115 -9.42 13.04 8.62
N LEU A 116 -8.94 12.44 7.53
CA LEU A 116 -8.63 11.02 7.44
C LEU A 116 -7.43 10.62 8.31
N PHE A 117 -6.40 11.47 8.36
CA PHE A 117 -5.12 11.14 9.01
C PHE A 117 -4.86 11.88 10.34
N ARG A 118 -5.81 12.65 10.87
CA ARG A 118 -5.70 13.29 12.19
C ARG A 118 -5.55 12.25 13.31
N ARG A 119 -6.24 11.12 13.21
CA ARG A 119 -6.08 10.02 14.16
C ARG A 119 -4.74 9.30 13.92
N PRO A 120 -4.07 8.86 14.99
CA PRO A 120 -2.81 8.16 14.84
C PRO A 120 -3.02 6.77 14.22
N PHE A 121 -2.25 6.45 13.20
CA PHE A 121 -2.02 5.09 12.71
C PHE A 121 -0.63 4.62 13.15
N ASP A 122 -0.49 3.36 13.48
CA ASP A 122 0.83 2.79 13.74
C ASP A 122 1.68 2.78 12.47
N PHE A 123 1.04 2.61 11.31
CA PHE A 123 1.71 2.69 10.02
C PHE A 123 0.69 3.00 8.90
N VAL A 124 1.15 3.68 7.85
CA VAL A 124 0.34 3.94 6.64
C VAL A 124 1.06 3.38 5.41
N ILE A 125 0.32 2.62 4.58
CA ILE A 125 0.77 2.16 3.27
C ILE A 125 0.02 2.95 2.21
N ASP A 126 0.75 3.69 1.37
CA ASP A 126 0.19 4.37 0.21
C ASP A 126 0.48 3.58 -1.07
N ALA A 127 -0.56 2.99 -1.63
CA ALA A 127 -0.53 2.19 -2.85
C ALA A 127 -1.35 2.79 -4.01
N ILE A 128 -1.67 4.09 -3.96
CA ILE A 128 -2.31 4.79 -5.08
C ILE A 128 -1.28 5.19 -6.15
N ASP A 129 -1.76 5.54 -7.33
CA ASP A 129 -0.92 5.95 -8.48
C ASP A 129 -1.09 7.42 -8.87
N GLN A 130 -1.94 8.17 -8.17
CA GLN A 130 -2.18 9.59 -8.41
C GLN A 130 -1.08 10.45 -7.77
N VAL A 131 -0.13 10.94 -8.56
CA VAL A 131 1.05 11.70 -8.10
C VAL A 131 0.68 12.90 -7.21
N ARG A 132 -0.39 13.63 -7.56
CA ARG A 132 -0.78 14.83 -6.82
C ARG A 132 -1.16 14.49 -5.38
N ILE A 133 -2.03 13.50 -5.21
CA ILE A 133 -2.52 13.09 -3.89
C ILE A 133 -1.42 12.37 -3.10
N LYS A 134 -0.65 11.50 -3.77
CA LYS A 134 0.52 10.86 -3.19
C LYS A 134 1.53 11.89 -2.65
N ALA A 135 1.74 13.02 -3.35
CA ALA A 135 2.61 14.08 -2.88
C ALA A 135 2.04 14.82 -1.65
N ALA A 136 0.73 15.09 -1.63
CA ALA A 136 0.07 15.70 -0.48
C ALA A 136 0.17 14.80 0.75
N MET A 137 -0.14 13.50 0.61
CA MET A 137 0.00 12.51 1.69
C MET A 137 1.44 12.41 2.19
N ALA A 138 2.43 12.27 1.30
CA ALA A 138 3.84 12.18 1.68
C ALA A 138 4.30 13.41 2.46
N ALA A 139 3.93 14.61 2.02
CA ALA A 139 4.25 15.85 2.71
C ALA A 139 3.60 15.91 4.10
N TYR A 140 2.33 15.54 4.19
CA TYR A 140 1.60 15.49 5.45
C TYR A 140 2.24 14.49 6.43
N PHE A 141 2.55 13.27 5.98
CA PHE A 141 3.14 12.24 6.85
C PHE A 141 4.54 12.62 7.35
N VAL A 142 5.37 13.22 6.50
CA VAL A 142 6.70 13.73 6.92
C VAL A 142 6.55 14.85 7.95
N GLN A 143 5.63 15.78 7.73
CA GLN A 143 5.38 16.90 8.64
C GLN A 143 4.88 16.45 10.03
N HIS A 144 4.02 15.42 10.06
CA HIS A 144 3.41 14.92 11.30
C HIS A 144 4.18 13.74 11.91
N ASN A 145 5.36 13.37 11.36
CA ASN A 145 6.13 12.18 11.76
C ASN A 145 5.28 10.90 11.79
N GLN A 146 4.28 10.78 10.91
CA GLN A 146 3.49 9.57 10.72
C GLN A 146 4.36 8.50 10.04
N PRO A 147 4.53 7.29 10.62
CA PRO A 147 5.24 6.21 9.94
C PRO A 147 4.48 5.74 8.70
N PHE A 148 5.17 5.62 7.57
CA PHE A 148 4.55 5.24 6.30
C PHE A 148 5.55 4.66 5.31
N ILE A 149 5.02 4.07 4.23
CA ILE A 149 5.75 3.70 3.02
C ILE A 149 4.89 3.95 1.79
N LEU A 150 5.53 4.30 0.66
CA LEU A 150 4.87 4.49 -0.62
C LEU A 150 5.22 3.35 -1.58
N SER A 151 4.22 2.89 -2.35
CA SER A 151 4.48 2.09 -3.53
C SER A 151 4.80 2.97 -4.73
N GLY A 152 5.83 2.63 -5.47
CA GLY A 152 6.07 3.11 -6.82
C GLY A 152 5.15 2.45 -7.85
N GLY A 153 5.46 2.65 -9.12
CA GLY A 153 4.75 2.06 -10.24
C GLY A 153 5.11 0.59 -10.44
N ALA A 154 4.13 -0.32 -10.34
CA ALA A 154 4.32 -1.76 -10.54
C ALA A 154 3.92 -2.24 -11.95
N GLY A 155 3.52 -1.33 -12.84
CA GLY A 155 3.17 -1.63 -14.22
C GLY A 155 4.37 -1.69 -15.15
N GLY A 156 4.28 -2.51 -16.23
CA GLY A 156 5.34 -2.63 -17.24
C GLY A 156 6.55 -3.44 -16.80
N GLN A 157 6.49 -4.13 -15.67
CA GLN A 157 7.58 -4.90 -15.07
C GLN A 157 7.21 -6.38 -14.96
N LYS A 158 8.22 -7.26 -14.98
CA LYS A 158 8.07 -8.72 -15.04
C LYS A 158 8.89 -9.44 -13.97
N ASN A 159 9.97 -8.82 -13.49
CA ASN A 159 10.93 -9.46 -12.60
C ASN A 159 10.81 -8.95 -11.14
N PRO A 160 10.17 -9.69 -10.23
CA PRO A 160 10.04 -9.31 -8.84
C PRO A 160 11.39 -9.28 -8.07
N ALA A 161 12.43 -9.95 -8.57
CA ALA A 161 13.75 -9.95 -7.92
C ALA A 161 14.47 -8.59 -7.99
N LEU A 162 14.00 -7.66 -8.82
CA LEU A 162 14.56 -6.31 -8.95
C LEU A 162 13.87 -5.28 -8.06
N ILE A 163 12.93 -5.71 -7.21
CA ILE A 163 12.22 -4.84 -6.28
C ILE A 163 13.13 -4.49 -5.11
N GLN A 164 13.11 -3.21 -4.72
CA GLN A 164 13.92 -2.66 -3.65
C GLN A 164 13.12 -1.67 -2.80
N THR A 165 13.64 -1.38 -1.61
CA THR A 165 13.14 -0.31 -0.73
C THR A 165 14.23 0.72 -0.54
N ALA A 166 13.91 1.99 -0.76
CA ALA A 166 14.84 3.11 -0.53
C ALA A 166 14.09 4.40 -0.20
N ASP A 167 14.83 5.39 0.32
CA ASP A 167 14.33 6.76 0.38
C ASP A 167 14.13 7.32 -1.03
N LEU A 168 13.06 8.11 -1.24
CA LEU A 168 12.70 8.71 -2.52
C LEU A 168 13.86 9.48 -3.19
N SER A 169 14.78 10.04 -2.41
CA SER A 169 15.98 10.71 -2.93
C SER A 169 16.91 9.76 -3.70
N ARG A 170 16.84 8.46 -3.46
CA ARG A 170 17.69 7.41 -4.05
C ARG A 170 16.99 6.57 -5.12
N VAL A 171 15.68 6.71 -5.28
CA VAL A 171 14.88 5.94 -6.25
C VAL A 171 15.29 6.27 -7.68
N THR A 172 15.42 5.23 -8.49
CA THR A 172 15.72 5.29 -9.94
C THR A 172 14.70 4.44 -10.71
N HIS A 173 14.65 4.55 -12.05
CA HIS A 173 13.86 3.71 -12.97
C HIS A 173 12.33 3.73 -12.77
N ASP A 174 11.80 4.58 -11.89
CA ASP A 174 10.37 4.69 -11.61
C ASP A 174 9.84 6.07 -11.98
N PRO A 175 9.07 6.20 -13.09
CA PRO A 175 8.52 7.49 -13.52
C PRO A 175 7.50 8.08 -12.54
N LEU A 176 6.70 7.26 -11.83
CA LEU A 176 5.76 7.72 -10.83
C LEU A 176 6.50 8.43 -9.69
N LEU A 177 7.50 7.76 -9.14
CA LEU A 177 8.31 8.30 -8.05
C LEU A 177 9.22 9.45 -8.48
N ALA A 178 9.67 9.48 -9.73
CA ALA A 178 10.38 10.63 -10.29
C ALA A 178 9.49 11.88 -10.33
N ASN A 179 8.23 11.73 -10.78
CA ASN A 179 7.23 12.81 -10.77
C ASN A 179 6.84 13.22 -9.36
N LEU A 180 6.70 12.25 -8.44
CA LEU A 180 6.46 12.51 -7.02
C LEU A 180 7.59 13.37 -6.43
N ARG A 181 8.84 12.98 -6.62
CA ARG A 181 10.02 13.71 -6.15
C ARG A 181 10.06 15.14 -6.70
N TYR A 182 9.76 15.32 -7.99
CA TYR A 182 9.65 16.64 -8.60
C TYR A 182 8.56 17.48 -7.93
N THR A 183 7.37 16.91 -7.72
CA THR A 183 6.22 17.58 -7.12
C THR A 183 6.49 17.99 -5.68
N LEU A 184 7.09 17.12 -4.87
CA LEU A 184 7.45 17.41 -3.49
C LEU A 184 8.45 18.59 -3.39
N ARG A 185 9.46 18.60 -4.28
CA ARG A 185 10.42 19.71 -4.36
C ARG A 185 9.78 21.02 -4.82
N LYS A 186 8.86 20.96 -5.76
CA LYS A 186 8.22 22.15 -6.36
C LYS A 186 7.14 22.76 -5.45
N ARG A 187 6.30 21.93 -4.83
CA ARG A 187 5.10 22.39 -4.11
C ARG A 187 5.23 22.37 -2.60
N TYR A 188 6.06 21.50 -2.05
CA TYR A 188 6.12 21.24 -0.60
C TYR A 188 7.48 21.55 0.03
N GLY A 189 8.39 22.20 -0.70
CA GLY A 189 9.65 22.70 -0.16
C GLY A 189 10.69 21.63 0.21
N PHE A 190 10.54 20.40 -0.29
CA PHE A 190 11.53 19.35 -0.04
C PHE A 190 12.88 19.70 -0.65
N SER A 191 13.98 19.29 0.03
CA SER A 191 15.34 19.56 -0.40
C SER A 191 15.64 19.11 -1.82
N ARG A 192 16.40 19.94 -2.54
CA ARG A 192 16.93 19.60 -3.87
C ARG A 192 18.32 18.96 -3.80
N ASP A 193 18.95 18.98 -2.62
CA ASP A 193 20.22 18.30 -2.43
C ASP A 193 20.04 16.79 -2.53
N THR A 194 20.73 16.17 -3.47
CA THR A 194 20.66 14.72 -3.70
C THR A 194 21.35 13.91 -2.59
N LYS A 195 22.14 14.56 -1.74
CA LYS A 195 22.81 13.92 -0.60
C LYS A 195 21.86 13.80 0.60
N GLU A 196 20.87 14.67 0.70
CA GLU A 196 19.88 14.66 1.77
C GLU A 196 18.79 13.64 1.53
N LYS A 197 18.38 12.94 2.61
CA LYS A 197 17.21 12.07 2.59
C LYS A 197 15.94 12.91 2.60
N MET A 198 14.96 12.52 1.79
CA MET A 198 13.64 13.15 1.79
C MET A 198 12.74 12.62 2.92
N ARG A 199 13.15 11.56 3.63
CA ARG A 199 12.37 10.86 4.66
C ARG A 199 11.06 10.29 4.10
N VAL A 200 11.08 9.91 2.83
CA VAL A 200 9.95 9.32 2.10
C VAL A 200 10.38 7.93 1.64
N PRO A 201 10.13 6.89 2.45
CA PRO A 201 10.47 5.51 2.09
C PRO A 201 9.56 5.01 0.96
N CYS A 202 10.15 4.33 -0.02
CA CYS A 202 9.46 3.84 -1.21
C CYS A 202 9.83 2.39 -1.52
N VAL A 203 8.86 1.62 -2.00
CA VAL A 203 9.07 0.36 -2.71
C VAL A 203 9.08 0.67 -4.20
N PHE A 204 10.11 0.21 -4.93
CA PHE A 204 10.25 0.43 -6.36
C PHE A 204 11.01 -0.72 -7.01
N SER A 205 11.02 -0.80 -8.35
CA SER A 205 11.86 -1.74 -9.09
C SER A 205 12.94 -1.00 -9.87
N THR A 206 14.09 -1.63 -9.99
CA THR A 206 15.18 -1.18 -10.87
C THR A 206 15.02 -1.68 -12.30
N GLU A 207 13.96 -2.44 -12.59
CA GLU A 207 13.63 -2.93 -13.93
C GLU A 207 13.18 -1.77 -14.84
N ASN A 208 13.68 -1.75 -16.07
CA ASN A 208 13.17 -0.82 -17.08
C ASN A 208 11.73 -1.20 -17.48
N ILE A 209 10.88 -0.19 -17.64
CA ILE A 209 9.50 -0.40 -18.05
C ILE A 209 9.43 -0.99 -19.46
N THR A 210 8.72 -2.09 -19.61
CA THR A 210 8.37 -2.69 -20.92
C THR A 210 7.13 -1.98 -21.46
N LEU A 211 7.26 -1.38 -22.63
CA LEU A 211 6.12 -0.79 -23.35
C LEU A 211 5.28 -1.88 -24.02
N PRO A 212 3.96 -1.65 -24.23
CA PRO A 212 3.11 -2.57 -24.98
C PRO A 212 3.64 -2.80 -26.40
N GLN A 213 3.58 -4.05 -26.89
CA GLN A 213 4.16 -4.43 -28.20
C GLN A 213 3.30 -4.05 -29.40
N SER A 214 2.04 -3.63 -29.23
CA SER A 214 1.16 -3.23 -30.33
C SER A 214 0.00 -2.36 -29.87
N GLY A 215 -0.34 -1.40 -30.72
CA GLY A 215 -1.25 -0.30 -30.52
C GLY A 215 -2.74 -0.63 -30.37
N GLU A 216 -3.14 -1.28 -29.33
CA GLU A 216 -4.47 -1.08 -28.78
C GLU A 216 -4.37 -0.10 -27.61
N ALA A 217 -4.14 1.17 -27.93
CA ALA A 217 -4.49 2.25 -27.04
C ALA A 217 -5.98 2.09 -26.74
N CYS A 218 -6.36 1.88 -25.47
CA CYS A 218 -7.74 1.97 -25.04
C CYS A 218 -8.32 3.29 -25.57
N SER A 219 -9.13 3.22 -26.61
CA SER A 219 -9.92 4.34 -27.13
C SER A 219 -11.09 4.56 -26.16
N THR A 220 -10.84 5.29 -25.09
CA THR A 220 -11.90 5.85 -24.28
C THR A 220 -11.63 7.35 -24.14
N ASP A 221 -12.59 8.14 -24.58
CA ASP A 221 -12.63 9.62 -24.58
C ASP A 221 -12.61 10.27 -23.17
N THR A 222 -12.17 9.56 -22.16
CA THR A 222 -11.94 10.08 -20.81
C THR A 222 -10.46 10.03 -20.51
N ALA A 223 -9.86 11.19 -20.25
CA ALA A 223 -8.45 11.33 -19.92
C ALA A 223 -8.05 10.36 -18.81
N PRO A 224 -7.05 9.46 -19.02
CA PRO A 224 -6.68 8.48 -18.03
C PRO A 224 -6.02 9.16 -16.83
N GLN A 225 -6.65 9.05 -15.67
CA GLN A 225 -6.09 9.51 -14.40
C GLN A 225 -5.35 8.34 -13.75
N GLY A 226 -4.02 8.24 -13.97
CA GLY A 226 -3.16 7.26 -13.31
C GLY A 226 -2.27 6.46 -14.28
N LEU A 227 -1.16 5.90 -13.78
CA LEU A 227 -0.22 5.09 -14.58
C LEU A 227 -0.79 3.74 -15.01
N SER A 228 -1.76 3.19 -14.29
CA SER A 228 -2.48 1.96 -14.69
C SER A 228 -3.31 2.16 -15.95
N CYS A 229 -3.72 3.40 -16.25
CA CYS A 229 -4.40 3.78 -17.49
C CYS A 229 -3.45 4.15 -18.64
N ALA A 230 -2.14 4.26 -18.38
CA ALA A 230 -1.14 4.56 -19.42
C ALA A 230 -0.86 3.38 -20.38
N GLY A 231 -1.68 2.31 -20.32
CA GLY A 231 -1.56 1.17 -21.23
C GLY A 231 -0.46 0.17 -20.89
N TYR A 232 0.22 0.32 -19.75
CA TYR A 232 1.19 -0.69 -19.31
C TYR A 232 0.48 -1.96 -18.85
N GLY A 233 0.96 -3.11 -19.32
CA GLY A 233 0.58 -4.40 -18.76
C GLY A 233 1.03 -4.50 -17.28
N ALA A 234 0.32 -5.32 -16.51
CA ALA A 234 0.71 -5.62 -15.13
C ALA A 234 0.62 -7.12 -14.86
N SER A 235 1.49 -7.61 -13.98
CA SER A 235 1.49 -8.99 -13.52
C SER A 235 1.40 -9.03 -12.00
N MET A 236 0.58 -9.95 -11.50
CA MET A 236 0.48 -10.24 -10.07
C MET A 236 1.85 -10.57 -9.45
N LEU A 237 2.77 -11.19 -10.20
CA LEU A 237 4.11 -11.49 -9.71
C LEU A 237 4.86 -10.26 -9.19
N VAL A 238 4.69 -9.13 -9.85
CA VAL A 238 5.32 -7.87 -9.46
C VAL A 238 4.44 -7.11 -8.48
N THR A 239 3.15 -6.93 -8.78
CA THR A 239 2.27 -6.12 -7.94
C THR A 239 2.09 -6.71 -6.54
N ALA A 240 1.96 -8.05 -6.43
CA ALA A 240 1.90 -8.71 -5.14
C ALA A 240 3.21 -8.54 -4.36
N SER A 241 4.36 -8.69 -5.04
CA SER A 241 5.65 -8.50 -4.39
C SER A 241 5.82 -7.07 -3.85
N PHE A 242 5.42 -6.03 -4.60
CA PHE A 242 5.39 -4.67 -4.08
C PHE A 242 4.54 -4.55 -2.81
N GLY A 243 3.34 -5.16 -2.81
CA GLY A 243 2.46 -5.20 -1.64
C GLY A 243 3.11 -5.88 -0.43
N LEU A 244 3.79 -7.01 -0.65
CA LEU A 244 4.51 -7.74 0.40
C LEU A 244 5.67 -6.92 0.98
N TYR A 245 6.45 -6.20 0.16
CA TYR A 245 7.49 -5.29 0.64
C TYR A 245 6.92 -4.11 1.43
N CYS A 246 5.77 -3.56 1.02
CA CYS A 246 5.08 -2.53 1.81
C CYS A 246 4.62 -3.08 3.18
N ALA A 247 4.03 -4.27 3.20
CA ALA A 247 3.61 -4.93 4.43
C ALA A 247 4.80 -5.27 5.34
N GLN A 248 5.93 -5.74 4.77
CA GLN A 248 7.16 -5.99 5.52
C GLN A 248 7.61 -4.74 6.27
N ALA A 249 7.64 -3.57 5.60
CA ALA A 249 8.04 -2.33 6.25
C ALA A 249 7.15 -1.97 7.45
N ALA A 250 5.82 -2.18 7.35
CA ALA A 250 4.88 -1.98 8.45
C ALA A 250 5.14 -2.98 9.60
N VAL A 251 5.29 -4.26 9.28
CA VAL A 251 5.54 -5.32 10.25
C VAL A 251 6.86 -5.09 11.00
N GLU A 252 7.95 -4.78 10.30
CA GLU A 252 9.25 -4.48 10.91
C GLU A 252 9.19 -3.24 11.83
N HIS A 253 8.50 -2.18 11.38
CA HIS A 253 8.31 -0.98 12.20
C HIS A 253 7.57 -1.28 13.50
N ILE A 254 6.47 -2.04 13.44
CA ILE A 254 5.66 -2.39 14.62
C ILE A 254 6.41 -3.38 15.51
N ALA A 255 7.11 -4.37 14.94
CA ALA A 255 7.92 -5.33 15.70
C ALA A 255 9.07 -4.67 16.44
N GLY A 256 9.70 -3.64 15.87
CA GLY A 256 10.85 -2.93 16.44
C GLY A 256 10.51 -1.86 17.49
N ARG A 257 9.24 -1.57 17.78
CA ARG A 257 8.83 -0.65 18.84
C ARG A 257 9.20 -1.21 20.21
N LYS A 258 9.94 -0.42 21.01
CA LYS A 258 10.30 -0.74 22.40
C LYS A 258 9.24 -0.22 23.36
#